data_2cb6525e67fe0ddd051150d8c4256c72
#
_entry.id   2cb6525e67fe0ddd051150d8c4256c72
#
_cell.length_a   1.000
_cell.length_b   1.000
_cell.length_c   1.000
_cell.angle_alpha   90.00
_cell.angle_beta   90.00
_cell.angle_gamma   90.00
#
_symmetry.space_group_name_H-M   'P 1'
#
loop_
_entity.id
_entity.type
_entity.pdbx_description
1 polymer ?
#
loop_
_entity_poly.entity_id
_entity_poly.type
_entity_poly.pdbx_seq_one_letter_code
_entity_poly.pdbx_strand_id
1 'polypeptide(L)'
;HQAFDDKQLAGMVEAQTESVKRWMFNSTNSVMGRMEQYRRTGLNNGLKFSDFKLALANNGGNQSIEDKLKKHYIDKYSKAGLDSQGLTKDNVENFISGLPLTKYLKNEFSMEPKNWAVWSNGLISSGGVDFSVGELGRRSESEGLTIGADFNLAENSLFGFALRDGTEDVKISTNGSKFNSDNSSISFYNTWKPKDDNFIDTFLSFGETTQATRRVVDVANNTKVAGELKSQQIFGAVKYNFAKNFKDITFSNYSSLNFSYVMFDNYSETGDSNLKLSFDDRDLESTSLNLGTVISSSLNFRKSMLFPYLKIELNEDLSDSSTLKANYLSSPSNQYTNNITKSFSSMVSVETGFDWNFDNGWDLTTTINRIDQDGIGHRNLLKFNAVRIF
;
A
#
# COMPACT_ATOMS: atom_id res chain seq x y z
N HIS A 1 21.67 29.31 -10.83
CA HIS A 1 22.08 29.05 -9.43
C HIS A 1 20.90 29.07 -8.44
N GLN A 2 19.79 29.73 -8.70
CA GLN A 2 18.75 29.95 -7.68
C GLN A 2 17.70 28.85 -7.52
N ALA A 3 17.50 27.95 -8.47
CA ALA A 3 16.37 27.01 -8.38
C ALA A 3 16.69 25.70 -7.64
N PHE A 4 17.94 25.31 -7.57
CA PHE A 4 18.33 24.11 -6.81
C PHE A 4 18.61 24.41 -5.34
N ASP A 5 18.84 25.67 -4.98
CA ASP A 5 18.73 26.16 -3.61
C ASP A 5 17.26 26.42 -3.19
N ASP A 6 16.29 26.20 -4.11
CA ASP A 6 14.88 26.40 -3.82
C ASP A 6 14.36 25.26 -2.95
N LYS A 7 14.15 25.55 -1.68
CA LYS A 7 13.53 24.64 -0.72
C LYS A 7 12.23 24.05 -1.20
N GLN A 8 11.51 24.73 -2.09
CA GLN A 8 10.25 24.25 -2.64
C GLN A 8 10.44 23.10 -3.62
N LEU A 9 11.48 23.14 -4.45
CA LEU A 9 11.81 22.04 -5.34
C LEU A 9 12.24 20.81 -4.52
N ALA A 10 13.15 20.99 -3.57
CA ALA A 10 13.58 19.92 -2.67
C ALA A 10 12.38 19.30 -1.94
N GLY A 11 11.54 20.16 -1.31
CA GLY A 11 10.34 19.69 -0.62
C GLY A 11 9.31 18.99 -1.51
N MET A 12 9.19 19.39 -2.80
CA MET A 12 8.33 18.68 -3.77
C MET A 12 8.86 17.28 -4.04
N VAL A 13 10.14 17.14 -4.35
CA VAL A 13 10.75 15.86 -4.70
C VAL A 13 10.81 14.90 -3.51
N GLU A 14 11.10 15.41 -2.32
CA GLU A 14 11.00 14.65 -1.07
C GLU A 14 9.57 14.15 -0.84
N ALA A 15 8.59 15.03 -0.97
CA ALA A 15 7.18 14.67 -0.81
C ALA A 15 6.71 13.61 -1.82
N GLN A 16 7.17 13.68 -3.09
CA GLN A 16 6.92 12.68 -4.12
C GLN A 16 7.49 11.31 -3.72
N THR A 17 8.74 11.30 -3.25
CA THR A 17 9.43 10.09 -2.79
C THR A 17 8.73 9.46 -1.58
N GLU A 18 8.36 10.27 -0.60
CA GLU A 18 7.62 9.83 0.58
C GLU A 18 6.22 9.31 0.25
N SER A 19 5.54 9.91 -0.73
CA SER A 19 4.23 9.44 -1.18
C SER A 19 4.31 7.99 -1.66
N VAL A 20 5.30 7.65 -2.49
CA VAL A 20 5.52 6.28 -2.95
C VAL A 20 5.89 5.36 -1.78
N LYS A 21 6.75 5.79 -0.86
CA LYS A 21 7.07 5.00 0.36
C LYS A 21 5.83 4.77 1.22
N ARG A 22 4.95 5.78 1.39
CA ARG A 22 3.68 5.62 2.12
C ARG A 22 2.73 4.65 1.44
N TRP A 23 2.64 4.70 0.11
CA TRP A 23 1.86 3.74 -0.65
C TRP A 23 2.31 2.30 -0.41
N MET A 24 3.62 2.03 -0.55
CA MET A 24 4.21 0.71 -0.29
C MET A 24 3.98 0.26 1.15
N PHE A 25 4.18 1.16 2.13
CA PHE A 25 3.91 0.89 3.55
C PHE A 25 2.43 0.53 3.80
N ASN A 26 1.49 1.29 3.24
CA ASN A 26 0.06 1.04 3.39
C ASN A 26 -0.35 -0.28 2.74
N SER A 27 0.22 -0.62 1.58
CA SER A 27 0.00 -1.89 0.88
C SER A 27 0.52 -3.07 1.69
N THR A 28 1.74 -2.97 2.21
CA THR A 28 2.35 -3.98 3.10
C THR A 28 1.49 -4.18 4.36
N ASN A 29 1.06 -3.09 5.00
CA ASN A 29 0.24 -3.17 6.21
C ASN A 29 -1.15 -3.76 5.96
N SER A 30 -1.75 -3.58 4.80
CA SER A 30 -3.04 -4.21 4.46
C SER A 30 -2.91 -5.72 4.38
N VAL A 31 -1.88 -6.21 3.69
CA VAL A 31 -1.64 -7.65 3.51
C VAL A 31 -1.12 -8.30 4.81
N MET A 32 -0.12 -7.68 5.46
CA MET A 32 0.40 -8.17 6.73
C MET A 32 -0.66 -8.15 7.83
N GLY A 33 -1.55 -7.15 7.82
CA GLY A 33 -2.70 -7.08 8.72
C GLY A 33 -3.67 -8.25 8.52
N ARG A 34 -3.89 -8.70 7.27
CA ARG A 34 -4.69 -9.90 7.00
C ARG A 34 -4.04 -11.16 7.59
N MET A 35 -2.73 -11.33 7.43
CA MET A 35 -2.01 -12.46 8.01
C MET A 35 -1.99 -12.42 9.55
N GLU A 36 -1.88 -11.24 10.17
CA GLU A 36 -2.02 -11.06 11.61
C GLU A 36 -3.43 -11.38 12.10
N GLN A 37 -4.48 -10.90 11.40
CA GLN A 37 -5.88 -11.24 11.70
C GLN A 37 -6.11 -12.74 11.67
N TYR A 38 -5.63 -13.42 10.60
CA TYR A 38 -5.71 -14.87 10.44
C TYR A 38 -5.12 -15.61 11.65
N ARG A 39 -4.00 -15.13 12.23
CA ARG A 39 -3.42 -15.72 13.45
C ARG A 39 -4.24 -15.45 14.71
N ARG A 40 -4.80 -14.25 14.85
CA ARG A 40 -5.59 -13.88 16.05
C ARG A 40 -6.93 -14.59 16.11
N THR A 41 -7.61 -14.69 14.99
CA THR A 41 -8.95 -15.28 14.92
C THR A 41 -8.94 -16.80 14.82
N GLY A 42 -7.78 -17.39 14.50
CA GLY A 42 -7.59 -18.84 14.41
C GLY A 42 -8.13 -19.44 13.11
N LEU A 43 -7.56 -20.61 12.77
CA LEU A 43 -7.82 -21.39 11.55
C LEU A 43 -9.10 -22.22 11.57
N ASN A 44 -9.93 -22.14 12.60
CA ASN A 44 -10.81 -23.25 12.97
C ASN A 44 -12.22 -23.25 12.36
N ASN A 45 -12.56 -22.35 11.44
CA ASN A 45 -13.91 -22.42 10.83
C ASN A 45 -13.82 -22.75 9.34
N GLY A 46 -13.55 -24.03 9.05
CA GLY A 46 -13.57 -24.59 7.72
C GLY A 46 -14.97 -24.59 7.11
N LEU A 47 -15.18 -23.75 6.09
CA LEU A 47 -16.32 -23.88 5.18
C LEU A 47 -15.83 -24.42 3.83
N LYS A 48 -16.68 -25.21 3.17
CA LYS A 48 -16.31 -25.95 1.95
C LYS A 48 -16.40 -25.07 0.70
N PHE A 49 -15.50 -25.25 -0.26
CA PHE A 49 -15.50 -24.58 -1.57
C PHE A 49 -16.82 -24.70 -2.36
N SER A 50 -17.62 -25.76 -2.09
CA SER A 50 -18.98 -25.91 -2.64
C SER A 50 -19.87 -24.70 -2.35
N ASP A 51 -19.67 -24.04 -1.20
CA ASP A 51 -20.50 -22.93 -0.74
C ASP A 51 -20.14 -21.62 -1.46
N PHE A 52 -18.90 -21.49 -1.91
CA PHE A 52 -18.44 -20.36 -2.74
C PHE A 52 -19.12 -20.34 -4.12
N LYS A 53 -19.22 -21.48 -4.80
CA LYS A 53 -19.96 -21.59 -6.08
C LYS A 53 -21.43 -21.20 -5.93
N LEU A 54 -22.06 -21.57 -4.80
CA LEU A 54 -23.44 -21.24 -4.52
C LEU A 54 -23.63 -19.74 -4.23
N ALA A 55 -22.72 -19.13 -3.48
CA ALA A 55 -22.78 -17.70 -3.16
C ALA A 55 -22.57 -16.81 -4.40
N LEU A 56 -21.70 -17.20 -5.33
CA LEU A 56 -21.53 -16.52 -6.62
C LEU A 56 -22.70 -16.76 -7.58
N ALA A 57 -23.31 -17.95 -7.54
CA ALA A 57 -24.45 -18.32 -8.39
C ALA A 57 -25.79 -17.75 -7.88
N ASN A 58 -25.95 -17.59 -6.57
CA ASN A 58 -27.20 -17.11 -5.96
C ASN A 58 -27.35 -15.58 -5.86
N ASN A 59 -26.32 -14.81 -6.17
CA ASN A 59 -26.43 -13.36 -6.34
C ASN A 59 -27.05 -13.02 -7.71
N GLY A 60 -28.21 -13.61 -7.97
CA GLY A 60 -29.04 -13.31 -9.13
C GLY A 60 -29.38 -11.83 -9.18
N GLY A 61 -28.81 -11.12 -10.14
CA GLY A 61 -29.28 -9.82 -10.55
C GLY A 61 -28.31 -8.65 -10.43
N ASN A 62 -27.10 -8.81 -9.95
CA ASN A 62 -26.11 -7.70 -9.96
C ASN A 62 -24.75 -8.18 -10.45
N GLN A 63 -24.17 -7.39 -11.35
CA GLN A 63 -22.86 -7.51 -11.97
C GLN A 63 -21.84 -8.23 -11.08
N SER A 64 -21.20 -9.24 -11.61
CA SER A 64 -20.16 -9.99 -10.91
C SER A 64 -19.04 -9.02 -10.43
N ILE A 65 -18.30 -9.38 -9.38
CA ILE A 65 -17.11 -8.62 -8.94
C ILE A 65 -16.17 -8.43 -10.13
N GLU A 66 -16.08 -9.43 -11.01
CA GLU A 66 -15.35 -9.38 -12.27
C GLU A 66 -15.86 -8.28 -13.22
N ASP A 67 -17.17 -8.10 -13.36
CA ASP A 67 -17.76 -7.05 -14.19
C ASP A 67 -17.54 -5.66 -13.59
N LYS A 68 -17.55 -5.54 -12.25
CA LYS A 68 -17.24 -4.28 -11.56
C LYS A 68 -15.77 -3.90 -11.68
N LEU A 69 -14.87 -4.87 -11.56
CA LEU A 69 -13.43 -4.67 -11.78
C LEU A 69 -13.16 -4.31 -13.25
N LYS A 70 -13.74 -5.07 -14.21
CA LYS A 70 -13.64 -4.77 -15.64
C LYS A 70 -14.14 -3.34 -15.94
N LYS A 71 -15.30 -2.95 -15.40
CA LYS A 71 -15.87 -1.62 -15.60
C LYS A 71 -14.98 -0.52 -14.99
N HIS A 72 -14.45 -0.73 -13.78
CA HIS A 72 -13.54 0.22 -13.13
C HIS A 72 -12.26 0.43 -13.96
N TYR A 73 -11.63 -0.65 -14.42
CA TYR A 73 -10.44 -0.55 -15.27
C TYR A 73 -10.74 0.08 -16.64
N ILE A 74 -11.84 -0.28 -17.28
CA ILE A 74 -12.26 0.32 -18.56
C ILE A 74 -12.52 1.81 -18.37
N ASP A 75 -13.26 2.23 -17.33
CA ASP A 75 -13.55 3.64 -17.04
C ASP A 75 -12.28 4.44 -16.69
N LYS A 76 -11.32 3.80 -16.02
CA LYS A 76 -10.02 4.42 -15.65
C LYS A 76 -9.14 4.66 -16.88
N TYR A 77 -9.04 3.69 -17.78
CA TYR A 77 -8.22 3.79 -18.98
C TYR A 77 -8.87 4.64 -20.07
N SER A 78 -10.21 4.66 -20.19
CA SER A 78 -10.89 5.56 -21.11
C SER A 78 -10.75 7.04 -20.70
N LYS A 79 -10.73 7.35 -19.41
CA LYS A 79 -10.46 8.70 -18.89
C LYS A 79 -9.02 9.17 -19.11
N ALA A 80 -8.07 8.23 -19.25
CA ALA A 80 -6.66 8.54 -19.52
C ALA A 80 -6.34 8.84 -20.99
N GLY A 81 -7.35 8.89 -21.88
CA GLY A 81 -7.15 9.25 -23.30
C GLY A 81 -6.48 8.17 -24.15
N LEU A 82 -6.46 6.92 -23.69
CA LEU A 82 -5.94 5.77 -24.42
C LEU A 82 -6.98 5.15 -25.39
N ASP A 83 -7.98 5.92 -25.77
CA ASP A 83 -9.17 5.49 -26.51
C ASP A 83 -8.95 5.07 -27.94
N SER A 84 -7.76 5.17 -28.51
CA SER A 84 -7.68 5.03 -29.96
C SER A 84 -6.95 3.83 -30.51
N GLN A 85 -6.30 3.01 -29.69
CA GLN A 85 -5.63 1.82 -30.25
C GLN A 85 -5.63 0.61 -29.30
N GLY A 86 -6.73 -0.14 -29.26
CA GLY A 86 -6.65 -1.58 -29.04
C GLY A 86 -7.08 -2.16 -27.71
N LEU A 87 -7.69 -1.43 -26.77
CA LEU A 87 -8.32 -2.04 -25.59
C LEU A 87 -9.81 -2.33 -25.84
N THR A 88 -10.07 -3.35 -26.64
CA THR A 88 -11.43 -3.91 -26.75
C THR A 88 -11.74 -4.76 -25.50
N LYS A 89 -13.03 -4.94 -25.20
CA LYS A 89 -13.52 -5.83 -24.14
C LYS A 89 -12.84 -7.21 -24.21
N ASP A 90 -12.63 -7.72 -25.42
CA ASP A 90 -11.97 -9.00 -25.69
C ASP A 90 -10.47 -9.00 -25.30
N ASN A 91 -9.78 -7.86 -25.43
CA ASN A 91 -8.37 -7.73 -25.07
C ASN A 91 -8.18 -7.70 -23.55
N VAL A 92 -9.09 -7.08 -22.80
CA VAL A 92 -9.09 -7.08 -21.34
C VAL A 92 -9.46 -8.48 -20.82
N GLU A 93 -10.43 -9.16 -21.45
CA GLU A 93 -10.77 -10.55 -21.13
C GLU A 93 -9.62 -11.51 -21.43
N ASN A 94 -8.95 -11.33 -22.56
CA ASN A 94 -7.76 -12.11 -22.93
C ASN A 94 -6.56 -11.81 -22.03
N PHE A 95 -6.37 -10.57 -21.59
CA PHE A 95 -5.33 -10.22 -20.64
C PHE A 95 -5.58 -10.85 -19.27
N ILE A 96 -6.79 -10.73 -18.73
CA ILE A 96 -7.17 -11.35 -17.44
C ILE A 96 -7.13 -12.89 -17.53
N SER A 97 -7.61 -13.48 -18.64
CA SER A 97 -7.56 -14.93 -18.87
C SER A 97 -6.15 -15.43 -19.22
N GLY A 98 -5.29 -14.58 -19.73
CA GLY A 98 -3.90 -14.86 -20.09
C GLY A 98 -2.91 -14.67 -18.94
N LEU A 99 -3.34 -14.11 -17.82
CA LEU A 99 -2.49 -14.06 -16.63
C LEU A 99 -2.09 -15.48 -16.26
N PRO A 100 -0.77 -15.77 -16.08
CA PRO A 100 -0.29 -17.11 -15.71
C PRO A 100 -1.05 -17.70 -14.53
N LEU A 101 -1.51 -16.84 -13.61
CA LEU A 101 -2.29 -17.18 -12.42
C LEU A 101 -3.66 -17.80 -12.76
N THR A 102 -4.41 -17.23 -13.72
CA THR A 102 -5.73 -17.77 -14.11
C THR A 102 -5.60 -19.11 -14.84
N LYS A 103 -4.53 -19.28 -15.62
CA LYS A 103 -4.21 -20.53 -16.30
C LYS A 103 -3.71 -21.60 -15.31
N TYR A 104 -2.93 -21.19 -14.33
CA TYR A 104 -2.46 -22.05 -13.23
C TYR A 104 -3.63 -22.49 -12.33
N LEU A 105 -4.50 -21.58 -11.95
CA LEU A 105 -5.70 -21.86 -11.16
C LEU A 105 -6.71 -22.79 -11.89
N LYS A 106 -6.75 -22.75 -13.23
CA LYS A 106 -7.64 -23.62 -14.03
C LYS A 106 -7.12 -25.03 -14.25
N ASN A 107 -5.82 -25.23 -14.35
CA ASN A 107 -5.24 -26.51 -14.84
C ASN A 107 -4.58 -27.40 -13.77
N GLU A 108 -4.17 -26.88 -12.62
CA GLU A 108 -3.44 -27.67 -11.63
C GLU A 108 -4.13 -27.84 -10.27
N PHE A 109 -5.17 -27.08 -9.99
CA PHE A 109 -5.93 -27.24 -8.74
C PHE A 109 -7.11 -28.19 -8.90
N SER A 110 -6.83 -29.47 -9.14
CA SER A 110 -7.76 -30.57 -8.83
C SER A 110 -7.79 -30.90 -7.32
N MET A 111 -7.00 -30.21 -6.48
CA MET A 111 -7.14 -30.24 -5.03
C MET A 111 -8.33 -29.37 -4.67
N GLU A 112 -9.37 -29.95 -4.07
CA GLU A 112 -10.40 -29.18 -3.38
C GLU A 112 -9.72 -28.32 -2.33
N PRO A 113 -9.60 -26.97 -2.50
CA PRO A 113 -8.99 -26.12 -1.49
C PRO A 113 -9.90 -26.13 -0.27
N LYS A 114 -9.39 -26.67 0.83
CA LYS A 114 -10.11 -26.86 2.07
C LYS A 114 -10.29 -25.53 2.75
N ASN A 115 -10.59 -24.52 2.50
CA ASN A 115 -10.85 -23.22 3.18
C ASN A 115 -10.33 -22.04 2.35
N TRP A 116 -11.21 -21.39 1.66
CA TRP A 116 -10.99 -20.11 1.01
C TRP A 116 -11.53 -18.97 1.85
N ALA A 117 -10.85 -17.86 1.84
CA ALA A 117 -11.39 -16.59 2.33
C ALA A 117 -11.26 -15.53 1.24
N VAL A 118 -12.27 -14.67 1.13
CA VAL A 118 -12.20 -13.41 0.39
C VAL A 118 -12.24 -12.29 1.41
N TRP A 119 -11.39 -11.29 1.22
CA TRP A 119 -11.30 -10.19 2.16
C TRP A 119 -11.16 -8.84 1.45
N SER A 120 -11.56 -7.80 2.15
CA SER A 120 -11.35 -6.43 1.72
C SER A 120 -10.84 -5.58 2.89
N ASN A 121 -9.96 -4.63 2.58
CA ASN A 121 -9.41 -3.69 3.54
C ASN A 121 -9.49 -2.27 2.99
N GLY A 122 -10.33 -1.44 3.60
CA GLY A 122 -10.37 0.00 3.37
C GLY A 122 -9.41 0.71 4.34
N LEU A 123 -8.62 1.66 3.83
CA LEU A 123 -7.68 2.46 4.61
C LEU A 123 -7.86 3.92 4.28
N ILE A 124 -7.96 4.75 5.31
CA ILE A 124 -7.89 6.21 5.24
C ILE A 124 -6.73 6.65 6.12
N SER A 125 -5.90 7.56 5.60
CA SER A 125 -4.74 8.08 6.33
C SER A 125 -4.64 9.59 6.15
N SER A 126 -4.32 10.28 7.22
CA SER A 126 -3.96 11.69 7.19
C SER A 126 -2.72 11.93 8.04
N GLY A 127 -1.85 12.82 7.57
CA GLY A 127 -0.63 13.13 8.28
C GLY A 127 0.13 14.30 7.67
N GLY A 128 1.31 14.54 8.19
CA GLY A 128 2.16 15.61 7.67
C GLY A 128 3.48 15.69 8.41
N VAL A 129 4.29 16.58 7.89
CA VAL A 129 5.54 17.04 8.49
C VAL A 129 5.34 18.50 8.84
N ASP A 130 5.69 18.87 10.06
CA ASP A 130 5.61 20.25 10.51
C ASP A 130 6.74 21.08 9.91
N PHE A 131 6.48 22.38 9.76
CA PHE A 131 7.49 23.31 9.27
C PHE A 131 8.64 23.40 10.28
N SER A 132 9.88 23.21 9.82
CA SER A 132 11.08 23.38 10.62
C SER A 132 12.14 24.18 9.87
N VAL A 133 13.22 24.57 10.56
CA VAL A 133 14.36 25.24 9.94
C VAL A 133 15.06 24.24 9.00
N GLY A 134 14.81 24.39 7.71
CA GLY A 134 15.40 23.55 6.67
C GLY A 134 14.39 22.71 5.90
N GLU A 135 13.20 22.43 6.46
CA GLU A 135 12.16 21.65 5.81
C GLU A 135 10.87 22.43 5.60
N LEU A 136 10.24 22.23 4.45
CA LEU A 136 8.90 22.76 4.21
C LEU A 136 7.87 21.83 4.84
N GLY A 137 6.95 22.41 5.60
CA GLY A 137 5.78 21.70 6.09
C GLY A 137 4.97 21.12 4.94
N ARG A 138 4.47 19.90 5.10
CA ARG A 138 3.63 19.21 4.12
C ARG A 138 2.53 18.43 4.80
N ARG A 139 1.41 18.31 4.13
CA ARG A 139 0.26 17.53 4.58
C ARG A 139 -0.15 16.55 3.50
N SER A 140 -0.50 15.33 3.91
CA SER A 140 -0.97 14.28 3.03
C SER A 140 -2.27 13.69 3.55
N GLU A 141 -3.18 13.41 2.62
CA GLU A 141 -4.41 12.67 2.85
C GLU A 141 -4.45 11.55 1.83
N SER A 142 -4.64 10.31 2.26
CA SER A 142 -4.69 9.17 1.36
C SER A 142 -5.82 8.22 1.73
N GLU A 143 -6.37 7.61 0.70
CA GLU A 143 -7.36 6.55 0.83
C GLU A 143 -7.03 5.40 -0.11
N GLY A 144 -7.50 4.20 0.22
CA GLY A 144 -7.28 3.05 -0.63
C GLY A 144 -8.09 1.85 -0.21
N LEU A 145 -8.37 1.01 -1.20
CA LEU A 145 -9.07 -0.26 -1.05
C LEU A 145 -8.16 -1.40 -1.49
N THR A 146 -8.06 -2.42 -0.67
CA THR A 146 -7.42 -3.69 -1.00
C THR A 146 -8.48 -4.78 -1.03
N ILE A 147 -8.47 -5.61 -2.05
CA ILE A 147 -9.32 -6.81 -2.14
C ILE A 147 -8.39 -8.00 -2.36
N GLY A 148 -8.57 -9.06 -1.60
CA GLY A 148 -7.73 -10.24 -1.72
C GLY A 148 -8.50 -11.53 -1.48
N ALA A 149 -7.82 -12.62 -1.80
CA ALA A 149 -8.28 -13.96 -1.49
C ALA A 149 -7.11 -14.79 -0.99
N ASP A 150 -7.39 -15.68 -0.06
CA ASP A 150 -6.41 -16.60 0.49
C ASP A 150 -7.00 -18.00 0.70
N PHE A 151 -6.12 -18.97 0.74
CA PHE A 151 -6.47 -20.37 0.94
C PHE A 151 -5.35 -21.13 1.64
N ASN A 152 -5.71 -22.17 2.35
CA ASN A 152 -4.74 -23.06 2.96
C ASN A 152 -4.13 -23.99 1.90
N LEU A 153 -2.84 -23.76 1.59
CA LEU A 153 -2.08 -24.62 0.70
C LEU A 153 -1.75 -25.96 1.39
N ALA A 154 -1.52 -25.92 2.72
CA ALA A 154 -1.29 -27.05 3.59
C ALA A 154 -1.85 -26.72 4.98
N GLU A 155 -1.89 -27.71 5.91
CA GLU A 155 -2.37 -27.49 7.29
C GLU A 155 -1.61 -26.38 8.04
N ASN A 156 -0.37 -26.11 7.63
CA ASN A 156 0.51 -25.11 8.25
C ASN A 156 0.90 -23.97 7.31
N SER A 157 0.22 -23.82 6.18
CA SER A 157 0.57 -22.79 5.19
C SER A 157 -0.66 -22.16 4.56
N LEU A 158 -0.77 -20.85 4.66
CA LEU A 158 -1.75 -20.00 3.96
C LEU A 158 -1.05 -19.31 2.80
N PHE A 159 -1.66 -19.32 1.64
CA PHE A 159 -1.22 -18.54 0.47
C PHE A 159 -2.35 -17.61 0.02
N GLY A 160 -2.00 -16.43 -0.44
CA GLY A 160 -2.98 -15.48 -0.94
C GLY A 160 -2.44 -14.49 -1.94
N PHE A 161 -3.36 -13.78 -2.56
CA PHE A 161 -3.09 -12.65 -3.44
C PHE A 161 -4.04 -11.51 -3.14
N ALA A 162 -3.62 -10.29 -3.48
CA ALA A 162 -4.43 -9.10 -3.28
C ALA A 162 -4.17 -8.06 -4.37
N LEU A 163 -5.21 -7.28 -4.67
CA LEU A 163 -5.15 -6.10 -5.52
C LEU A 163 -5.45 -4.89 -4.64
N ARG A 164 -4.67 -3.84 -4.80
CA ARG A 164 -4.88 -2.57 -4.10
C ARG A 164 -4.91 -1.42 -5.09
N ASP A 165 -5.87 -0.53 -4.88
CA ASP A 165 -6.00 0.75 -5.58
C ASP A 165 -6.19 1.86 -4.55
N GLY A 166 -5.69 3.07 -4.83
CA GLY A 166 -5.84 4.20 -3.91
C GLY A 166 -5.25 5.48 -4.45
N THR A 167 -5.62 6.56 -3.76
CA THR A 167 -5.22 7.92 -4.11
C THR A 167 -4.56 8.63 -2.93
N GLU A 168 -3.76 9.63 -3.22
CA GLU A 168 -3.19 10.51 -2.20
C GLU A 168 -3.14 11.95 -2.71
N ASP A 169 -3.56 12.88 -1.85
CA ASP A 169 -3.43 14.32 -2.02
C ASP A 169 -2.32 14.85 -1.10
N VAL A 170 -1.34 15.55 -1.68
CA VAL A 170 -0.25 16.16 -0.92
C VAL A 170 -0.18 17.66 -1.18
N LYS A 171 -0.22 18.43 -0.10
CA LYS A 171 -0.04 19.89 -0.09
C LYS A 171 1.32 20.23 0.52
N ILE A 172 2.10 21.04 -0.18
CA ILE A 172 3.46 21.41 0.21
C ILE A 172 3.49 22.88 0.54
N SER A 173 3.86 23.23 1.77
CA SER A 173 3.88 24.62 2.24
C SER A 173 2.50 25.31 2.11
N THR A 174 2.50 26.61 2.34
CA THR A 174 1.31 27.47 2.22
C THR A 174 1.23 28.17 0.87
N ASN A 175 2.20 27.97 -0.03
CA ASN A 175 2.29 28.67 -1.32
C ASN A 175 1.38 28.10 -2.43
N GLY A 176 0.74 26.94 -2.18
CA GLY A 176 -0.17 26.30 -3.13
C GLY A 176 0.48 25.25 -4.04
N SER A 177 1.73 24.87 -3.82
CA SER A 177 2.34 23.70 -4.45
C SER A 177 1.69 22.43 -3.93
N LYS A 178 1.40 21.49 -4.82
CA LYS A 178 0.72 20.24 -4.49
C LYS A 178 0.93 19.18 -5.56
N PHE A 179 0.59 17.95 -5.22
CA PHE A 179 0.36 16.89 -6.21
C PHE A 179 -0.71 15.91 -5.73
N ASN A 180 -1.26 15.19 -6.68
CA ASN A 180 -2.18 14.08 -6.47
C ASN A 180 -1.51 12.82 -7.00
N SER A 181 -1.64 11.70 -6.30
CA SER A 181 -1.13 10.39 -6.71
C SER A 181 -2.28 9.42 -6.93
N ASP A 182 -2.23 8.72 -8.06
CA ASP A 182 -3.03 7.52 -8.32
C ASP A 182 -2.10 6.31 -8.25
N ASN A 183 -2.50 5.29 -7.49
CA ASN A 183 -1.64 4.17 -7.17
C ASN A 183 -2.38 2.85 -7.33
N SER A 184 -1.71 1.84 -7.87
CA SER A 184 -2.23 0.47 -7.93
C SER A 184 -1.14 -0.55 -7.65
N SER A 185 -1.52 -1.72 -7.14
CA SER A 185 -0.56 -2.82 -6.92
C SER A 185 -1.24 -4.19 -6.89
N ILE A 186 -0.45 -5.20 -7.26
CA ILE A 186 -0.77 -6.62 -7.08
C ILE A 186 0.22 -7.22 -6.08
N SER A 187 -0.27 -8.03 -5.17
CA SER A 187 0.49 -8.61 -4.09
C SER A 187 0.28 -10.11 -4.00
N PHE A 188 1.34 -10.83 -3.64
CA PHE A 188 1.33 -12.25 -3.30
C PHE A 188 1.87 -12.41 -1.90
N TYR A 189 1.27 -13.28 -1.09
CA TYR A 189 1.68 -13.48 0.28
C TYR A 189 1.51 -14.92 0.74
N ASN A 190 2.30 -15.26 1.73
CA ASN A 190 2.27 -16.57 2.37
C ASN A 190 2.51 -16.41 3.87
N THR A 191 1.79 -17.19 4.67
CA THR A 191 2.08 -17.45 6.07
C THR A 191 2.41 -18.92 6.22
N TRP A 192 3.58 -19.23 6.75
CA TRP A 192 4.00 -20.59 7.08
C TRP A 192 4.22 -20.73 8.60
N LYS A 193 3.64 -21.82 9.17
CA LYS A 193 3.73 -22.16 10.58
C LYS A 193 4.64 -23.38 10.76
N PRO A 194 5.96 -23.19 10.90
CA PRO A 194 6.90 -24.31 11.07
C PRO A 194 6.75 -25.04 12.40
N LYS A 195 6.28 -24.35 13.45
CA LYS A 195 5.99 -24.88 14.79
C LYS A 195 4.82 -24.11 15.40
N ASP A 196 4.23 -24.65 16.46
CA ASP A 196 2.98 -24.12 17.03
C ASP A 196 2.99 -22.63 17.40
N ASP A 197 4.11 -22.09 17.86
CA ASP A 197 4.22 -20.71 18.30
C ASP A 197 4.97 -19.81 17.32
N ASN A 198 5.41 -20.34 16.17
CA ASN A 198 6.25 -19.63 15.22
C ASN A 198 5.57 -19.50 13.87
N PHE A 199 5.67 -18.30 13.27
CA PHE A 199 5.16 -18.02 11.93
C PHE A 199 6.19 -17.26 11.12
N ILE A 200 6.27 -17.59 9.84
CA ILE A 200 7.06 -16.84 8.85
C ILE A 200 6.07 -16.31 7.82
N ASP A 201 5.96 -15.01 7.75
CA ASP A 201 5.16 -14.33 6.73
C ASP A 201 6.08 -13.83 5.64
N THR A 202 5.68 -14.02 4.39
CA THR A 202 6.36 -13.47 3.22
C THR A 202 5.35 -12.73 2.36
N PHE A 203 5.81 -11.64 1.77
CA PHE A 203 5.00 -10.75 0.95
C PHE A 203 5.86 -10.21 -0.18
N LEU A 204 5.31 -10.19 -1.39
CA LEU A 204 5.89 -9.58 -2.58
C LEU A 204 4.80 -8.84 -3.35
N SER A 205 5.11 -7.63 -3.79
CA SER A 205 4.17 -6.77 -4.51
C SER A 205 4.85 -6.07 -5.68
N PHE A 206 4.04 -5.83 -6.71
CA PHE A 206 4.37 -5.02 -7.87
C PHE A 206 3.35 -3.90 -7.95
N GLY A 207 3.80 -2.68 -8.11
CA GLY A 207 2.93 -1.51 -8.13
C GLY A 207 3.34 -0.48 -9.15
N GLU A 208 2.44 0.45 -9.39
CA GLU A 208 2.65 1.64 -10.20
C GLU A 208 2.02 2.86 -9.52
N THR A 209 2.62 4.02 -9.74
CA THR A 209 2.15 5.31 -9.24
C THR A 209 2.25 6.34 -10.34
N THR A 210 1.19 7.15 -10.50
CA THR A 210 1.18 8.35 -11.32
C THR A 210 0.93 9.55 -10.43
N GLN A 211 1.82 10.56 -10.48
CA GLN A 211 1.74 11.78 -9.67
C GLN A 211 1.56 12.99 -10.57
N ALA A 212 0.37 13.61 -10.52
CA ALA A 212 0.09 14.86 -11.20
C ALA A 212 0.50 16.04 -10.32
N THR A 213 1.58 16.73 -10.70
CA THR A 213 2.23 17.77 -9.88
C THR A 213 1.87 19.17 -10.33
N ARG A 214 1.82 20.10 -9.38
CA ARG A 214 1.69 21.53 -9.61
C ARG A 214 2.62 22.28 -8.65
N ARG A 215 3.65 22.88 -9.18
CA ARG A 215 4.65 23.65 -8.43
C ARG A 215 4.45 25.16 -8.67
N VAL A 216 4.43 25.95 -7.61
CA VAL A 216 4.43 27.42 -7.67
C VAL A 216 5.88 27.87 -7.81
N VAL A 217 6.22 28.52 -8.91
CA VAL A 217 7.58 28.98 -9.22
C VAL A 217 7.79 30.45 -8.93
N ASP A 218 6.71 31.22 -8.87
CA ASP A 218 6.70 32.62 -8.48
C ASP A 218 5.45 32.90 -7.65
N VAL A 219 5.66 33.13 -6.35
CA VAL A 219 4.59 33.37 -5.38
C VAL A 219 3.91 34.71 -5.64
N ALA A 220 4.68 35.75 -6.00
CA ALA A 220 4.18 37.11 -6.19
C ALA A 220 3.21 37.19 -7.38
N ASN A 221 3.52 36.49 -8.47
CA ASN A 221 2.73 36.44 -9.69
C ASN A 221 1.84 35.19 -9.79
N ASN A 222 1.85 34.33 -8.77
CA ASN A 222 1.12 33.06 -8.75
C ASN A 222 1.39 32.15 -9.98
N THR A 223 2.63 32.26 -10.51
CA THR A 223 3.05 31.48 -11.69
C THR A 223 3.25 30.01 -11.29
N LYS A 224 2.65 29.12 -12.04
CA LYS A 224 2.65 27.67 -11.78
C LYS A 224 3.16 26.91 -12.97
N VAL A 225 3.82 25.81 -12.67
CA VAL A 225 4.18 24.78 -13.65
C VAL A 225 3.54 23.48 -13.23
N ALA A 226 3.28 22.59 -14.19
CA ALA A 226 2.66 21.31 -13.97
C ALA A 226 3.53 20.20 -14.58
N GLY A 227 3.46 19.00 -14.03
CA GLY A 227 4.15 17.84 -14.56
C GLY A 227 3.44 16.55 -14.15
N GLU A 228 3.78 15.47 -14.82
CA GLU A 228 3.31 14.12 -14.48
C GLU A 228 4.52 13.20 -14.31
N LEU A 229 4.67 12.66 -13.12
CA LEU A 229 5.72 11.71 -12.76
C LEU A 229 5.10 10.32 -12.63
N LYS A 230 5.67 9.36 -13.36
CA LYS A 230 5.30 7.94 -13.24
C LYS A 230 6.40 7.17 -12.53
N SER A 231 6.01 6.13 -11.82
CA SER A 231 6.96 5.21 -11.20
C SER A 231 6.41 3.80 -11.13
N GLN A 232 7.31 2.83 -11.21
CA GLN A 232 7.04 1.42 -10.99
C GLN A 232 7.75 0.96 -9.73
N GLN A 233 7.13 0.05 -8.98
CA GLN A 233 7.67 -0.42 -7.71
C GLN A 233 7.66 -1.95 -7.62
N ILE A 234 8.72 -2.49 -7.04
CA ILE A 234 8.78 -3.85 -6.54
C ILE A 234 9.11 -3.76 -5.06
N PHE A 235 8.27 -4.32 -4.20
CA PHE A 235 8.47 -4.26 -2.77
C PHE A 235 7.97 -5.52 -2.08
N GLY A 236 8.56 -5.81 -0.93
CA GLY A 236 8.22 -7.01 -0.20
C GLY A 236 8.72 -7.00 1.23
N ALA A 237 8.37 -8.04 1.96
CA ALA A 237 8.78 -8.23 3.33
C ALA A 237 8.87 -9.71 3.71
N VAL A 238 9.79 -9.98 4.64
CA VAL A 238 9.85 -11.24 5.39
C VAL A 238 9.70 -10.92 6.86
N LYS A 239 8.73 -11.54 7.53
CA LYS A 239 8.42 -11.30 8.93
C LYS A 239 8.43 -12.62 9.70
N TYR A 240 9.22 -12.67 10.74
CA TYR A 240 9.21 -13.75 11.71
C TYR A 240 8.41 -13.37 12.95
N ASN A 241 7.46 -14.21 13.33
CA ASN A 241 6.61 -14.00 14.50
C ASN A 241 6.77 -15.15 15.48
N PHE A 242 6.79 -14.81 16.76
CA PHE A 242 6.76 -15.74 17.88
C PHE A 242 5.63 -15.35 18.83
N ALA A 243 4.64 -16.22 18.98
CA ALA A 243 3.47 -16.00 19.83
C ALA A 243 3.57 -16.86 21.11
N LYS A 244 3.13 -16.32 22.23
CA LYS A 244 3.04 -17.04 23.51
C LYS A 244 1.76 -16.68 24.23
N ASN A 245 1.04 -17.70 24.66
CA ASN A 245 -0.22 -17.56 25.36
C ASN A 245 -0.01 -17.60 26.91
N PHE A 246 -0.63 -16.63 27.58
CA PHE A 246 -0.72 -16.56 29.02
C PHE A 246 -2.19 -16.44 29.41
N LYS A 247 -2.86 -17.56 29.74
CA LYS A 247 -4.31 -17.62 29.93
C LYS A 247 -5.04 -17.08 28.69
N ASP A 248 -5.82 -16.02 28.85
CA ASP A 248 -6.63 -15.41 27.80
C ASP A 248 -5.90 -14.29 27.03
N ILE A 249 -4.61 -14.08 27.33
CA ILE A 249 -3.79 -13.05 26.68
C ILE A 249 -2.71 -13.72 25.83
N THR A 250 -2.60 -13.28 24.58
CA THR A 250 -1.54 -13.69 23.66
C THR A 250 -0.56 -12.54 23.46
N PHE A 251 0.72 -12.82 23.65
CA PHE A 251 1.83 -11.95 23.29
C PHE A 251 2.47 -12.46 22.01
N SER A 252 2.50 -11.66 20.97
CA SER A 252 3.13 -11.99 19.69
C SER A 252 4.22 -10.96 19.39
N ASN A 253 5.48 -11.40 19.49
CA ASN A 253 6.64 -10.58 19.15
C ASN A 253 7.06 -10.90 17.73
N TYR A 254 7.54 -9.90 17.00
CA TYR A 254 8.00 -10.10 15.64
C TYR A 254 9.16 -9.20 15.26
N SER A 255 9.90 -9.66 14.26
CA SER A 255 10.83 -8.84 13.49
C SER A 255 10.50 -8.97 12.01
N SER A 256 10.61 -7.90 11.23
CA SER A 256 10.47 -7.96 9.78
C SER A 256 11.53 -7.15 9.08
N LEU A 257 11.99 -7.68 7.96
CA LEU A 257 12.82 -6.98 6.99
C LEU A 257 11.95 -6.65 5.79
N ASN A 258 11.86 -5.37 5.46
CA ASN A 258 11.15 -4.89 4.29
C ASN A 258 12.17 -4.37 3.28
N PHE A 259 11.88 -4.55 2.01
CA PHE A 259 12.70 -4.06 0.90
C PHE A 259 11.80 -3.47 -0.17
N SER A 260 12.32 -2.48 -0.88
CA SER A 260 11.67 -1.91 -2.05
C SER A 260 12.66 -1.37 -3.05
N TYR A 261 12.28 -1.43 -4.32
CA TYR A 261 12.96 -0.82 -5.45
C TYR A 261 11.91 -0.04 -6.26
N VAL A 262 12.18 1.23 -6.47
CA VAL A 262 11.29 2.15 -7.18
C VAL A 262 12.03 2.75 -8.34
N MET A 263 11.48 2.63 -9.55
CA MET A 263 11.95 3.27 -10.77
C MET A 263 11.05 4.45 -11.07
N PHE A 264 11.58 5.66 -11.02
CA PHE A 264 10.89 6.89 -11.43
C PHE A 264 11.26 7.23 -12.85
N ASP A 265 10.26 7.44 -13.70
CA ASP A 265 10.45 7.86 -15.07
C ASP A 265 10.93 9.31 -15.14
N ASN A 266 11.64 9.65 -16.23
CA ASN A 266 11.91 11.04 -16.54
C ASN A 266 10.62 11.79 -16.85
N TYR A 267 10.57 13.09 -16.55
CA TYR A 267 9.46 13.95 -16.94
C TYR A 267 9.88 15.40 -17.10
N SER A 268 9.08 16.17 -17.82
CA SER A 268 9.28 17.61 -17.98
C SER A 268 8.06 18.40 -17.55
N GLU A 269 8.31 19.53 -16.91
CA GLU A 269 7.26 20.48 -16.54
C GLU A 269 6.73 21.25 -17.74
N THR A 270 5.44 21.60 -17.69
CA THR A 270 4.72 22.42 -18.67
C THR A 270 4.19 23.69 -18.02
N GLY A 271 3.83 24.70 -18.82
CA GLY A 271 3.31 26.00 -18.35
C GLY A 271 4.09 27.19 -18.89
N ASP A 272 3.66 28.40 -18.55
CA ASP A 272 4.22 29.66 -19.07
C ASP A 272 5.32 30.22 -18.16
N SER A 273 6.40 29.47 -17.99
CA SER A 273 7.54 29.92 -17.18
C SER A 273 8.87 29.47 -17.77
N ASN A 274 9.88 30.30 -17.70
CA ASN A 274 11.27 29.95 -18.03
C ASN A 274 11.92 29.09 -16.92
N LEU A 275 11.25 28.93 -15.77
CA LEU A 275 11.71 28.13 -14.63
C LEU A 275 11.19 26.69 -14.67
N LYS A 276 10.69 26.24 -15.82
CA LYS A 276 10.33 24.84 -16.03
C LYS A 276 11.56 23.95 -16.01
N LEU A 277 11.41 22.79 -15.38
CA LEU A 277 12.46 21.79 -15.24
C LEU A 277 12.13 20.54 -16.06
N SER A 278 13.18 19.88 -16.53
CA SER A 278 13.18 18.50 -16.97
C SER A 278 13.94 17.69 -15.95
N PHE A 279 13.39 16.58 -15.55
CA PHE A 279 13.94 15.64 -14.56
C PHE A 279 14.34 14.37 -15.27
N ASP A 280 15.54 13.89 -14.95
CA ASP A 280 16.01 12.59 -15.42
C ASP A 280 15.29 11.46 -14.64
N ASP A 281 15.32 10.26 -15.21
CA ASP A 281 14.94 9.06 -14.50
C ASP A 281 15.82 8.86 -13.26
N ARG A 282 15.29 8.18 -12.26
CA ARG A 282 16.00 7.86 -11.02
C ARG A 282 15.44 6.64 -10.35
N ASP A 283 16.31 5.94 -9.65
CA ASP A 283 15.97 4.80 -8.83
C ASP A 283 16.02 5.14 -7.34
N LEU A 284 15.23 4.43 -6.57
CA LEU A 284 15.22 4.47 -5.12
C LEU A 284 15.20 3.06 -4.56
N GLU A 285 16.24 2.70 -3.85
CA GLU A 285 16.28 1.48 -3.04
C GLU A 285 15.96 1.81 -1.59
N SER A 286 15.17 0.96 -0.95
CA SER A 286 14.86 1.13 0.46
C SER A 286 14.83 -0.22 1.16
N THR A 287 15.46 -0.25 2.33
CA THR A 287 15.44 -1.39 3.25
C THR A 287 15.10 -0.88 4.63
N SER A 288 14.17 -1.54 5.32
CA SER A 288 13.85 -1.19 6.71
C SER A 288 13.70 -2.42 7.59
N LEU A 289 14.04 -2.24 8.86
CA LEU A 289 13.88 -3.23 9.91
C LEU A 289 12.75 -2.81 10.85
N ASN A 290 11.79 -3.72 11.10
CA ASN A 290 10.73 -3.49 12.06
C ASN A 290 10.86 -4.48 13.22
N LEU A 291 10.63 -3.97 14.41
CA LEU A 291 10.49 -4.77 15.63
C LEU A 291 9.17 -4.41 16.30
N GLY A 292 8.37 -5.41 16.66
CA GLY A 292 7.07 -5.12 17.25
C GLY A 292 6.53 -6.19 18.16
N THR A 293 5.53 -5.78 18.95
CA THR A 293 4.79 -6.63 19.85
C THR A 293 3.30 -6.38 19.67
N VAL A 294 2.53 -7.45 19.56
CA VAL A 294 1.07 -7.45 19.59
C VAL A 294 0.62 -8.12 20.87
N ILE A 295 -0.23 -7.46 21.63
CA ILE A 295 -0.91 -8.00 22.80
C ILE A 295 -2.38 -8.13 22.41
N SER A 296 -2.94 -9.32 22.48
CA SER A 296 -4.35 -9.58 22.17
C SER A 296 -5.02 -10.46 23.20
N SER A 297 -6.33 -10.40 23.26
CA SER A 297 -7.16 -11.25 24.13
C SER A 297 -8.36 -11.76 23.34
N SER A 298 -9.03 -12.79 23.85
CA SER A 298 -10.26 -13.33 23.27
C SER A 298 -11.42 -13.17 24.25
N LEU A 299 -12.53 -12.60 23.77
CA LEU A 299 -13.75 -12.39 24.53
C LEU A 299 -14.91 -13.11 23.83
N ASN A 300 -15.60 -13.98 24.56
CA ASN A 300 -16.73 -14.73 24.03
C ASN A 300 -18.05 -13.99 24.20
N PHE A 301 -18.80 -13.83 23.12
CA PHE A 301 -20.15 -13.29 23.11
C PHE A 301 -21.08 -14.29 22.42
N ARG A 302 -21.96 -14.93 23.12
CA ARG A 302 -22.99 -15.88 22.67
C ARG A 302 -22.72 -16.61 21.32
N LYS A 303 -22.77 -15.89 20.18
CA LYS A 303 -22.57 -16.39 18.81
C LYS A 303 -21.45 -15.66 18.04
N SER A 304 -20.53 -15.05 18.78
CA SER A 304 -19.40 -14.32 18.17
C SER A 304 -18.22 -14.28 19.14
N MET A 305 -17.04 -14.03 18.60
CA MET A 305 -15.81 -13.82 19.38
C MET A 305 -15.22 -12.46 19.02
N LEU A 306 -14.81 -11.72 20.03
CA LEU A 306 -14.12 -10.44 19.88
C LEU A 306 -12.66 -10.60 20.31
N PHE A 307 -11.73 -10.12 19.49
CA PHE A 307 -10.30 -10.16 19.74
C PHE A 307 -9.74 -8.73 19.77
N PRO A 308 -9.84 -8.03 20.93
CA PRO A 308 -9.18 -6.73 21.07
C PRO A 308 -7.67 -6.92 21.08
N TYR A 309 -6.94 -5.92 20.52
CA TYR A 309 -5.49 -5.94 20.48
C TYR A 309 -4.87 -4.56 20.58
N LEU A 310 -3.62 -4.52 21.05
CA LEU A 310 -2.70 -3.40 21.02
C LEU A 310 -1.41 -3.86 20.35
N LYS A 311 -0.91 -3.07 19.39
CA LYS A 311 0.34 -3.30 18.68
C LYS A 311 1.24 -2.08 18.85
N ILE A 312 2.51 -2.34 19.18
CA ILE A 312 3.56 -1.33 19.21
C ILE A 312 4.66 -1.81 18.26
N GLU A 313 5.12 -0.93 17.37
CA GLU A 313 6.14 -1.24 16.38
C GLU A 313 7.16 -0.09 16.29
N LEU A 314 8.42 -0.48 16.24
CA LEU A 314 9.55 0.38 15.91
C LEU A 314 10.00 0.04 14.50
N ASN A 315 10.22 1.02 13.67
CA ASN A 315 10.74 0.88 12.31
C ASN A 315 12.00 1.72 12.17
N GLU A 316 13.04 1.15 11.59
CA GLU A 316 14.29 1.83 11.24
C GLU A 316 14.52 1.72 9.73
N ASP A 317 14.61 2.85 9.06
CA ASP A 317 14.93 2.95 7.63
C ASP A 317 16.45 2.92 7.44
N LEU A 318 16.95 1.84 6.86
CA LEU A 318 18.37 1.58 6.60
C LEU A 318 18.81 2.07 5.20
N SER A 319 17.93 2.75 4.47
CA SER A 319 18.19 3.20 3.09
C SER A 319 19.22 4.31 3.02
N ASP A 320 19.90 4.38 1.89
CA ASP A 320 20.76 5.51 1.54
C ASP A 320 19.96 6.68 0.92
N SER A 321 20.63 7.82 0.74
CA SER A 321 20.10 8.97 0.00
C SER A 321 20.03 8.64 -1.50
N SER A 322 19.03 9.17 -2.21
CA SER A 322 18.95 9.09 -3.67
C SER A 322 19.42 10.40 -4.32
N THR A 323 19.83 10.32 -5.58
CA THR A 323 20.32 11.47 -6.35
C THR A 323 19.27 11.90 -7.36
N LEU A 324 18.93 13.19 -7.36
CA LEU A 324 18.08 13.82 -8.37
C LEU A 324 18.95 14.59 -9.35
N LYS A 325 18.70 14.38 -10.66
CA LYS A 325 19.27 15.18 -11.73
C LYS A 325 18.16 15.90 -12.48
N ALA A 326 18.37 17.16 -12.74
CA ALA A 326 17.43 17.96 -13.52
C ALA A 326 18.14 19.11 -14.21
N ASN A 327 17.46 19.70 -15.22
CA ASN A 327 17.92 20.88 -15.96
C ASN A 327 16.75 21.80 -16.28
N TYR A 328 17.04 23.09 -16.44
CA TYR A 328 16.04 24.01 -16.98
C TYR A 328 15.76 23.71 -18.45
N LEU A 329 14.49 23.70 -18.86
CA LEU A 329 14.13 23.59 -20.25
C LEU A 329 14.64 24.77 -21.11
N SER A 330 14.85 25.92 -20.46
CA SER A 330 15.46 27.13 -21.09
C SER A 330 17.00 27.03 -21.21
N SER A 331 17.66 26.08 -20.52
CA SER A 331 19.13 25.88 -20.54
C SER A 331 19.46 24.40 -20.41
N PRO A 332 19.17 23.56 -21.42
CA PRO A 332 19.28 22.10 -21.31
C PRO A 332 20.73 21.59 -21.11
N SER A 333 21.73 22.38 -21.47
CA SER A 333 23.14 22.00 -21.32
C SER A 333 23.65 22.07 -19.85
N ASN A 334 22.91 22.70 -18.96
CA ASN A 334 23.29 22.87 -17.57
C ASN A 334 22.51 21.87 -16.70
N GLN A 335 23.13 20.74 -16.40
CA GLN A 335 22.56 19.74 -15.50
C GLN A 335 22.91 20.10 -14.04
N TYR A 336 21.91 20.00 -13.20
CA TYR A 336 22.00 20.17 -11.75
C TYR A 336 21.77 18.83 -11.07
N THR A 337 22.53 18.60 -10.00
CA THR A 337 22.44 17.38 -9.21
C THR A 337 22.14 17.75 -7.76
N ASN A 338 21.17 17.11 -7.15
CA ASN A 338 20.84 17.27 -5.73
C ASN A 338 20.69 15.90 -5.07
N ASN A 339 21.21 15.78 -3.85
CA ASN A 339 21.00 14.58 -3.04
C ASN A 339 19.70 14.74 -2.26
N ILE A 340 18.78 13.82 -2.46
CA ILE A 340 17.54 13.74 -1.69
C ILE A 340 17.87 12.93 -0.44
N THR A 341 17.95 13.61 0.68
CA THR A 341 18.10 12.96 1.98
C THR A 341 16.76 12.36 2.41
N LYS A 342 16.81 11.27 3.15
CA LYS A 342 15.61 10.72 3.78
C LYS A 342 15.13 11.70 4.86
N SER A 343 13.83 12.00 4.86
CA SER A 343 13.25 12.88 5.89
C SER A 343 13.14 12.19 7.25
N PHE A 344 13.07 10.85 7.27
CA PHE A 344 12.90 10.07 8.50
C PHE A 344 13.82 8.87 8.50
N SER A 345 14.50 8.63 9.60
CA SER A 345 15.29 7.42 9.83
C SER A 345 14.54 6.40 10.68
N SER A 346 13.74 6.86 11.64
CA SER A 346 13.00 6.00 12.54
C SER A 346 11.52 6.38 12.67
N MET A 347 10.69 5.41 12.94
CA MET A 347 9.25 5.58 13.17
C MET A 347 8.80 4.74 14.35
N VAL A 348 7.89 5.30 15.15
CA VAL A 348 7.18 4.59 16.20
C VAL A 348 5.71 4.52 15.84
N SER A 349 5.14 3.32 15.86
CA SER A 349 3.74 3.07 15.56
C SER A 349 3.02 2.47 16.76
N VAL A 350 1.86 3.02 17.09
CA VAL A 350 0.94 2.47 18.09
C VAL A 350 -0.40 2.25 17.41
N GLU A 351 -0.81 0.99 17.36
CA GLU A 351 -2.04 0.55 16.73
C GLU A 351 -2.93 -0.15 17.75
N THR A 352 -4.21 0.15 17.76
CA THR A 352 -5.22 -0.56 18.53
C THR A 352 -6.42 -0.87 17.68
N GLY A 353 -7.07 -1.98 17.97
CA GLY A 353 -8.24 -2.41 17.23
C GLY A 353 -8.87 -3.66 17.82
N PHE A 354 -9.81 -4.18 17.08
CA PHE A 354 -10.42 -5.46 17.40
C PHE A 354 -10.82 -6.20 16.12
N ASP A 355 -10.75 -7.53 16.20
CA ASP A 355 -11.36 -8.42 15.22
C ASP A 355 -12.65 -8.97 15.82
N TRP A 356 -13.72 -8.98 15.05
CA TRP A 356 -15.02 -9.52 15.45
C TRP A 356 -15.40 -10.67 14.53
N ASN A 357 -15.29 -11.88 15.06
CA ASN A 357 -15.60 -13.12 14.34
C ASN A 357 -17.04 -13.55 14.65
N PHE A 358 -17.82 -13.82 13.62
CA PHE A 358 -19.20 -14.26 13.69
C PHE A 358 -19.34 -15.71 13.25
N ASP A 359 -20.24 -16.47 13.91
CA ASP A 359 -20.52 -17.88 13.61
C ASP A 359 -20.96 -18.14 12.14
N ASN A 360 -21.38 -17.08 11.43
CA ASN A 360 -21.83 -17.18 10.05
C ASN A 360 -20.70 -17.04 9.03
N GLY A 361 -19.43 -17.07 9.45
CA GLY A 361 -18.24 -17.00 8.60
C GLY A 361 -17.84 -15.57 8.16
N TRP A 362 -18.33 -14.54 8.84
CA TRP A 362 -17.84 -13.17 8.67
C TRP A 362 -16.90 -12.78 9.78
N ASP A 363 -15.81 -12.11 9.39
CA ASP A 363 -14.90 -11.42 10.30
C ASP A 363 -14.83 -9.95 9.92
N LEU A 364 -14.98 -9.07 10.91
CA LEU A 364 -14.83 -7.62 10.73
C LEU A 364 -13.67 -7.14 11.62
N THR A 365 -12.84 -6.24 11.09
CA THR A 365 -11.78 -5.59 11.85
C THR A 365 -11.91 -4.08 11.77
N THR A 366 -11.72 -3.41 12.88
CA THR A 366 -11.56 -1.96 12.93
C THR A 366 -10.26 -1.64 13.65
N THR A 367 -9.46 -0.75 13.08
CA THR A 367 -8.13 -0.41 13.59
C THR A 367 -7.88 1.08 13.51
N ILE A 368 -7.31 1.64 14.56
CA ILE A 368 -6.75 2.98 14.61
C ILE A 368 -5.25 2.86 14.85
N ASN A 369 -4.46 3.56 14.04
CA ASN A 369 -3.01 3.57 14.16
C ASN A 369 -2.48 5.00 14.16
N ARG A 370 -1.56 5.29 15.08
CA ARG A 370 -0.77 6.52 15.13
C ARG A 370 0.69 6.17 14.85
N ILE A 371 1.30 6.91 13.92
CA ILE A 371 2.73 6.79 13.57
C ILE A 371 3.37 8.14 13.81
N ASP A 372 4.43 8.15 14.60
CA ASP A 372 5.29 9.31 14.80
C ASP A 372 6.65 9.04 14.12
N GLN A 373 7.18 10.04 13.42
CA GLN A 373 8.33 9.96 12.54
C GLN A 373 9.38 10.96 13.00
N ASP A 374 10.46 10.50 13.64
CA ASP A 374 11.58 11.30 14.17
C ASP A 374 11.18 12.57 14.95
N GLY A 375 9.96 12.57 15.52
CA GLY A 375 9.43 13.70 16.30
C GLY A 375 9.00 14.95 15.48
N ILE A 376 9.12 14.92 14.16
CA ILE A 376 8.75 16.04 13.27
C ILE A 376 7.58 15.73 12.34
N GLY A 377 7.34 14.45 12.06
CA GLY A 377 6.23 13.99 11.25
C GLY A 377 5.27 13.11 12.03
N HIS A 378 4.03 13.13 11.62
CA HIS A 378 3.03 12.23 12.19
C HIS A 378 2.01 11.78 11.16
N ARG A 379 1.38 10.64 11.42
CA ARG A 379 0.34 10.08 10.56
C ARG A 379 -0.67 9.29 11.39
N ASN A 380 -1.95 9.48 11.09
CA ASN A 380 -3.05 8.71 11.66
C ASN A 380 -3.69 7.87 10.57
N LEU A 381 -3.98 6.62 10.87
CA LEU A 381 -4.61 5.69 9.94
C LEU A 381 -5.86 5.11 10.60
N LEU A 382 -6.91 4.99 9.80
CA LEU A 382 -8.12 4.26 10.13
C LEU A 382 -8.28 3.14 9.10
N LYS A 383 -8.44 1.90 9.58
CA LYS A 383 -8.59 0.72 8.72
C LYS A 383 -9.87 -0.02 9.07
N PHE A 384 -10.56 -0.48 8.03
CA PHE A 384 -11.71 -1.37 8.12
C PHE A 384 -11.44 -2.59 7.26
N ASN A 385 -11.57 -3.75 7.84
CA ASN A 385 -11.38 -5.01 7.13
C ASN A 385 -12.63 -5.87 7.27
N ALA A 386 -13.04 -6.50 6.18
CA ALA A 386 -14.09 -7.49 6.16
C ALA A 386 -13.58 -8.75 5.46
N VAL A 387 -13.79 -9.89 6.10
CA VAL A 387 -13.40 -11.19 5.60
C VAL A 387 -14.62 -12.07 5.53
N ARG A 388 -14.79 -12.80 4.43
CA ARG A 388 -15.75 -13.87 4.30
C ARG A 388 -14.99 -15.17 4.12
N ILE A 389 -15.21 -16.11 5.03
CA ILE A 389 -14.66 -17.47 4.99
C ILE A 389 -15.71 -18.40 4.36
N PHE A 390 -15.29 -19.26 3.44
CA PHE A 390 -16.14 -20.19 2.70
C PHE A 390 -15.74 -21.63 2.93
#